data_e7d697956d23d42b5dd87d1e25240db4
#
_entry.id   e7d697956d23d42b5dd87d1e25240db4
#
_cell.length_a   1.000
_cell.length_b   1.000
_cell.length_c   1.000
_cell.angle_alpha   90.00
_cell.angle_beta   90.00
_cell.angle_gamma   90.00
#
_symmetry.space_group_name_H-M   'P 1'
#
loop_
_entity.id
_entity.type
_entity.pdbx_description
1 polymer ?
#
loop_
_entity_poly.entity_id
_entity_poly.type
_entity_poly.pdbx_seq_one_letter_code
_entity_poly.pdbx_strand_id
1 'polypeptide(L)'
;MYMTHSVVVIGGGATGTGTARDLAMRGFDVTLVERGNLTEGTTGRTHGHLHSGGRYAVSDQESAVDCMEENRVLHRIAGHCIEDTGGLFVQLEGDSDEYFQQKLEGCAECDIPTEVISGEEARRQEPHLTKRVKRAIRVPDGAIDPFRLCVANAADAVDHGARVETHAEVVDLVVEDGRVTGVEIERQGPNYLGEGSEGQRETIAADYVLSATGAWASQIAEMADVDLEMAISKGAMVVTNVRQIDTVINRCLPKGEGDTIIPHETTVLLGANDDPVDDPDDYPEEQWEVDLMIDLASEMVPITAEARMIRAYWGVRPLYDPDPESTKESGDVTRNYFVLDHADRDGIEGFSSIVGGKLTTYREMAESATDHVCEVLGVDAECRTHEEPLPGSSDISVLEDQMDDFGLRSPIARRSKQRLGDRAEEVLDTDGPNPTVCECEAVTRAEIQDAIDGVGADPNGIRLRTRASMGNCQGGLCSHRISAEIYPKHDAVDARDALDELYQERWKGQRHTLWGRQLSQAMLNHLLHATTMNHDADPAVGGPSVDYDAFDSGRTEPIREESHGH
;
A
#
# COMPACT_ATOMS: atom_id res chain seq x y z
N MET A 1 -16.89 -7.67 37.04
CA MET A 1 -16.95 -7.78 35.61
C MET A 1 -16.69 -6.37 35.12
N TYR A 2 -15.49 -6.05 34.76
CA TYR A 2 -15.18 -4.74 34.15
C TYR A 2 -15.95 -4.70 32.84
N MET A 3 -16.74 -3.66 32.59
CA MET A 3 -17.36 -3.47 31.27
C MET A 3 -16.21 -3.21 30.28
N THR A 4 -16.07 -4.05 29.29
CA THR A 4 -15.15 -3.85 28.20
C THR A 4 -15.77 -2.78 27.31
N HIS A 5 -15.07 -1.68 27.07
CA HIS A 5 -15.55 -0.65 26.16
C HIS A 5 -15.49 -1.15 24.72
N SER A 6 -16.53 -0.82 23.95
CA SER A 6 -16.60 -1.14 22.52
C SER A 6 -16.11 0.03 21.67
N VAL A 7 -15.24 -0.25 20.70
CA VAL A 7 -14.67 0.74 19.79
C VAL A 7 -14.84 0.29 18.34
N VAL A 8 -15.40 1.17 17.52
CA VAL A 8 -15.41 0.98 16.07
C VAL A 8 -14.27 1.79 15.44
N VAL A 9 -13.44 1.11 14.66
CA VAL A 9 -12.39 1.72 13.81
C VAL A 9 -12.86 1.68 12.38
N ILE A 10 -12.93 2.82 11.71
CA ILE A 10 -13.34 2.94 10.30
C ILE A 10 -12.09 3.06 9.43
N GLY A 11 -11.91 2.14 8.47
CA GLY A 11 -10.82 2.12 7.50
C GLY A 11 -9.80 0.99 7.72
N GLY A 12 -9.66 0.11 6.72
CA GLY A 12 -8.78 -1.06 6.70
C GLY A 12 -7.38 -0.81 6.11
N GLY A 13 -6.90 0.43 6.14
CA GLY A 13 -5.54 0.80 5.79
C GLY A 13 -4.53 0.50 6.90
N ALA A 14 -3.26 0.93 6.71
CA ALA A 14 -2.20 0.68 7.67
C ALA A 14 -2.52 1.25 9.06
N THR A 15 -2.99 2.50 9.13
CA THR A 15 -3.34 3.14 10.39
C THR A 15 -4.51 2.43 11.08
N GLY A 16 -5.59 2.13 10.36
CA GLY A 16 -6.76 1.50 10.96
C GLY A 16 -6.50 0.06 11.43
N THR A 17 -5.78 -0.75 10.64
CA THR A 17 -5.41 -2.11 11.07
C THR A 17 -4.43 -2.08 12.25
N GLY A 18 -3.50 -1.12 12.28
CA GLY A 18 -2.62 -0.90 13.42
C GLY A 18 -3.38 -0.47 14.68
N THR A 19 -4.35 0.44 14.55
CA THR A 19 -5.19 0.91 15.65
C THR A 19 -6.10 -0.21 16.19
N ALA A 20 -6.70 -1.00 15.29
CA ALA A 20 -7.51 -2.15 15.70
C ALA A 20 -6.67 -3.17 16.49
N ARG A 21 -5.43 -3.41 16.07
CA ARG A 21 -4.47 -4.24 16.79
C ARG A 21 -4.17 -3.69 18.18
N ASP A 22 -3.79 -2.42 18.28
CA ASP A 22 -3.39 -1.83 19.57
C ASP A 22 -4.55 -1.75 20.55
N LEU A 23 -5.74 -1.35 20.10
CA LEU A 23 -6.97 -1.37 20.93
C LEU A 23 -7.29 -2.78 21.43
N ALA A 24 -7.24 -3.79 20.55
CA ALA A 24 -7.53 -5.18 20.95
C ALA A 24 -6.50 -5.71 21.96
N MET A 25 -5.20 -5.43 21.75
CA MET A 25 -4.13 -5.76 22.72
C MET A 25 -4.30 -5.07 24.07
N ARG A 26 -4.94 -3.89 24.10
CA ARG A 26 -5.27 -3.17 25.35
C ARG A 26 -6.61 -3.57 25.95
N GLY A 27 -7.32 -4.56 25.35
CA GLY A 27 -8.49 -5.23 25.91
C GLY A 27 -9.83 -4.57 25.58
N PHE A 28 -9.92 -3.74 24.55
CA PHE A 28 -11.18 -3.22 24.02
C PHE A 28 -11.93 -4.29 23.20
N ASP A 29 -13.26 -4.16 23.12
CA ASP A 29 -14.09 -4.89 22.14
C ASP A 29 -14.07 -4.11 20.82
N VAL A 30 -13.24 -4.53 19.88
CA VAL A 30 -12.94 -3.78 18.66
C VAL A 30 -13.69 -4.34 17.46
N THR A 31 -14.28 -3.45 16.67
CA THR A 31 -14.75 -3.77 15.32
C THR A 31 -14.08 -2.83 14.31
N LEU A 32 -13.25 -3.39 13.43
CA LEU A 32 -12.70 -2.70 12.27
C LEU A 32 -13.66 -2.83 11.10
N VAL A 33 -14.06 -1.71 10.48
CA VAL A 33 -14.96 -1.67 9.32
C VAL A 33 -14.22 -1.09 8.11
N GLU A 34 -14.24 -1.82 6.98
CA GLU A 34 -13.62 -1.43 5.72
C GLU A 34 -14.58 -1.65 4.55
N ARG A 35 -14.77 -0.64 3.69
CA ARG A 35 -15.71 -0.69 2.56
C ARG A 35 -15.34 -1.72 1.49
N GLY A 36 -14.04 -1.95 1.29
CA GLY A 36 -13.51 -2.92 0.34
C GLY A 36 -12.66 -3.99 1.00
N ASN A 37 -11.59 -4.41 0.33
CA ASN A 37 -10.55 -5.21 0.94
C ASN A 37 -9.62 -4.36 1.81
N LEU A 38 -8.94 -5.00 2.75
CA LEU A 38 -7.84 -4.34 3.46
C LEU A 38 -6.87 -3.74 2.44
N THR A 39 -6.41 -2.51 2.68
CA THR A 39 -5.43 -1.79 1.84
C THR A 39 -5.93 -1.23 0.50
N GLU A 40 -7.18 -1.30 0.16
CA GLU A 40 -7.67 -0.80 -1.14
C GLU A 40 -7.52 0.71 -1.34
N GLY A 41 -7.46 1.49 -0.25
CA GLY A 41 -7.22 2.93 -0.28
C GLY A 41 -5.75 3.30 -0.52
N THR A 42 -5.32 4.41 0.07
CA THR A 42 -3.96 4.98 -0.07
C THR A 42 -2.86 3.97 0.24
N THR A 43 -3.05 3.12 1.25
CA THR A 43 -2.05 2.15 1.71
C THR A 43 -1.60 1.20 0.61
N GLY A 44 -2.53 0.61 -0.15
CA GLY A 44 -2.18 -0.29 -1.25
C GLY A 44 -1.76 0.41 -2.54
N ARG A 45 -1.77 1.73 -2.55
CA ARG A 45 -1.40 2.58 -3.70
C ARG A 45 -0.13 3.39 -3.43
N THR A 46 0.62 3.06 -2.38
CA THR A 46 1.94 3.63 -2.12
C THR A 46 3.03 2.92 -2.91
N HIS A 47 4.21 3.51 -2.96
CA HIS A 47 5.39 2.87 -3.52
C HIS A 47 6.07 1.88 -2.54
N GLY A 48 5.57 1.71 -1.31
CA GLY A 48 6.14 0.79 -0.33
C GLY A 48 7.52 1.19 0.18
N HIS A 49 7.85 2.48 0.24
CA HIS A 49 9.12 2.95 0.78
C HIS A 49 9.12 2.91 2.32
N LEU A 50 10.00 2.13 2.92
CA LEU A 50 10.32 2.20 4.32
C LEU A 50 11.37 3.28 4.54
N HIS A 51 10.94 4.46 4.96
CA HIS A 51 11.80 5.61 5.11
C HIS A 51 12.71 5.52 6.34
N SER A 52 13.98 5.87 6.17
CA SER A 52 14.89 6.19 7.28
C SER A 52 14.73 7.62 7.80
N GLY A 53 13.87 8.42 7.17
CA GLY A 53 13.75 9.86 7.45
C GLY A 53 14.67 10.75 6.60
N GLY A 54 15.67 10.21 5.93
CA GLY A 54 16.64 10.98 5.14
C GLY A 54 16.02 11.92 4.10
N ARG A 55 14.83 11.58 3.57
CA ARG A 55 14.09 12.43 2.63
C ARG A 55 13.63 13.74 3.29
N TYR A 56 13.28 13.70 4.57
CA TYR A 56 12.70 14.80 5.33
C TYR A 56 13.73 15.59 6.16
N ALA A 57 14.93 15.08 6.37
CA ALA A 57 15.94 15.59 7.28
C ALA A 57 16.34 17.07 7.10
N VAL A 58 16.06 17.69 5.93
CA VAL A 58 16.32 19.12 5.67
C VAL A 58 15.07 19.99 5.86
N SER A 59 13.91 19.48 5.47
CA SER A 59 12.67 20.29 5.38
C SER A 59 11.66 20.03 6.50
N ASP A 60 11.74 18.86 7.17
CA ASP A 60 10.77 18.41 8.17
C ASP A 60 11.45 17.42 9.11
N GLN A 61 12.25 17.97 10.05
CA GLN A 61 13.09 17.16 10.94
C GLN A 61 12.29 16.31 11.92
N GLU A 62 11.13 16.76 12.38
CA GLU A 62 10.25 15.98 13.24
C GLU A 62 9.81 14.70 12.52
N SER A 63 9.27 14.82 11.31
CA SER A 63 8.95 13.67 10.45
C SER A 63 10.17 12.77 10.14
N ALA A 64 11.38 13.33 10.12
CA ALA A 64 12.59 12.55 9.87
C ALA A 64 12.96 11.67 11.08
N VAL A 65 12.84 12.21 12.29
CA VAL A 65 13.08 11.49 13.55
C VAL A 65 12.09 10.35 13.70
N ASP A 66 10.79 10.64 13.59
CA ASP A 66 9.72 9.63 13.70
C ASP A 66 9.93 8.48 12.70
N CYS A 67 10.28 8.82 11.45
CA CYS A 67 10.58 7.80 10.43
C CYS A 67 11.74 6.89 10.85
N MET A 68 12.82 7.44 11.44
CA MET A 68 13.98 6.63 11.84
C MET A 68 13.66 5.74 13.03
N GLU A 69 12.90 6.26 13.99
CA GLU A 69 12.47 5.50 15.16
C GLU A 69 11.55 4.34 14.76
N GLU A 70 10.52 4.63 13.97
CA GLU A 70 9.59 3.61 13.49
C GLU A 70 10.22 2.62 12.49
N ASN A 71 11.18 3.05 11.66
CA ASN A 71 11.96 2.14 10.82
C ASN A 71 12.66 1.07 11.68
N ARG A 72 13.30 1.48 12.80
CA ARG A 72 13.94 0.55 13.74
C ARG A 72 12.94 -0.38 14.42
N VAL A 73 11.75 0.13 14.77
CA VAL A 73 10.67 -0.67 15.35
C VAL A 73 10.17 -1.71 14.35
N LEU A 74 9.85 -1.29 13.12
CA LEU A 74 9.30 -2.14 12.07
C LEU A 74 10.23 -3.29 11.68
N HIS A 75 11.53 -3.07 11.65
CA HIS A 75 12.51 -4.16 11.46
C HIS A 75 12.43 -5.23 12.56
N ARG A 76 12.05 -4.85 13.80
CA ARG A 76 11.88 -5.82 14.89
C ARG A 76 10.56 -6.56 14.84
N ILE A 77 9.45 -5.84 14.55
CA ILE A 77 8.11 -6.40 14.68
C ILE A 77 7.50 -6.90 13.37
N ALA A 78 8.00 -6.44 12.21
CA ALA A 78 7.44 -6.70 10.89
C ALA A 78 8.49 -7.13 9.86
N GLY A 79 9.58 -7.76 10.29
CA GLY A 79 10.72 -8.10 9.44
C GLY A 79 10.36 -8.92 8.19
N HIS A 80 9.34 -9.77 8.26
CA HIS A 80 8.84 -10.54 7.11
C HIS A 80 8.14 -9.68 6.04
N CYS A 81 7.72 -8.47 6.37
CA CYS A 81 7.13 -7.49 5.44
C CYS A 81 8.19 -6.62 4.75
N ILE A 82 9.46 -6.69 5.16
CA ILE A 82 10.51 -5.75 4.76
C ILE A 82 11.54 -6.43 3.86
N GLU A 83 11.90 -5.76 2.76
CA GLU A 83 13.15 -5.99 2.04
C GLU A 83 14.18 -4.97 2.53
N ASP A 84 15.24 -5.44 3.19
CA ASP A 84 16.36 -4.62 3.66
C ASP A 84 17.29 -4.27 2.49
N THR A 85 16.82 -3.33 1.65
CA THR A 85 17.50 -2.91 0.43
C THR A 85 18.54 -1.83 0.67
N GLY A 86 18.48 -1.14 1.81
CA GLY A 86 19.17 0.12 1.99
C GLY A 86 18.67 1.21 1.04
N GLY A 87 19.28 2.39 1.11
CA GLY A 87 18.96 3.52 0.25
C GLY A 87 20.18 4.35 -0.13
N LEU A 88 20.14 4.98 -1.30
CA LEU A 88 21.14 5.93 -1.79
C LEU A 88 20.46 7.25 -2.18
N PHE A 89 20.92 8.36 -1.59
CA PHE A 89 20.67 9.69 -2.13
C PHE A 89 21.81 10.03 -3.10
N VAL A 90 21.55 9.91 -4.40
CA VAL A 90 22.56 10.12 -5.43
C VAL A 90 22.64 11.59 -5.83
N GLN A 91 23.86 12.16 -5.85
CA GLN A 91 24.14 13.47 -6.40
C GLN A 91 24.67 13.32 -7.82
N LEU A 92 23.98 13.93 -8.79
CA LEU A 92 24.44 13.96 -10.18
C LEU A 92 25.36 15.15 -10.43
N GLU A 93 26.10 15.10 -11.55
CA GLU A 93 26.85 16.25 -12.05
C GLU A 93 25.88 17.40 -12.36
N GLY A 94 26.11 18.56 -11.73
CA GLY A 94 25.28 19.74 -11.81
C GLY A 94 24.35 19.96 -10.62
N ASP A 95 24.12 18.95 -9.78
CA ASP A 95 23.34 19.10 -8.55
C ASP A 95 24.13 19.89 -7.49
N SER A 96 23.41 20.56 -6.56
CA SER A 96 23.99 21.43 -5.54
C SER A 96 24.86 20.68 -4.53
N ASP A 97 26.12 21.10 -4.41
CA ASP A 97 27.03 20.63 -3.33
C ASP A 97 26.59 21.14 -1.96
N GLU A 98 25.96 22.31 -1.91
CA GLU A 98 25.44 22.90 -0.67
C GLU A 98 24.27 22.08 -0.13
N TYR A 99 23.31 21.70 -0.99
CA TYR A 99 22.18 20.87 -0.57
C TYR A 99 22.63 19.47 -0.13
N PHE A 100 23.63 18.90 -0.82
CA PHE A 100 24.23 17.63 -0.38
C PHE A 100 24.79 17.72 1.03
N GLN A 101 25.45 18.83 1.38
CA GLN A 101 25.98 19.05 2.73
C GLN A 101 24.86 19.27 3.74
N GLN A 102 23.83 20.06 3.41
CA GLN A 102 22.64 20.25 4.25
C GLN A 102 21.94 18.91 4.53
N LYS A 103 21.86 18.02 3.54
CA LYS A 103 21.29 16.67 3.71
C LYS A 103 22.08 15.83 4.71
N LEU A 104 23.41 15.86 4.66
CA LEU A 104 24.26 15.16 5.62
C LEU A 104 24.11 15.72 7.04
N GLU A 105 24.10 17.03 7.20
CA GLU A 105 23.93 17.72 8.47
C GLU A 105 22.56 17.42 9.07
N GLY A 106 21.49 17.54 8.27
CA GLY A 106 20.13 17.21 8.70
C GLY A 106 19.96 15.74 9.11
N CYS A 107 20.54 14.81 8.37
CA CYS A 107 20.54 13.40 8.78
C CYS A 107 21.26 13.18 10.11
N ALA A 108 22.40 13.86 10.33
CA ALA A 108 23.14 13.75 11.58
C ALA A 108 22.36 14.36 12.77
N GLU A 109 21.65 15.47 12.56
CA GLU A 109 20.79 16.10 13.57
C GLU A 109 19.58 15.21 13.95
N CYS A 110 19.10 14.40 13.02
CA CYS A 110 17.97 13.47 13.21
C CYS A 110 18.41 12.03 13.60
N ASP A 111 19.67 11.80 14.01
CA ASP A 111 20.21 10.47 14.35
C ASP A 111 20.03 9.40 13.27
N ILE A 112 20.05 9.82 11.99
CA ILE A 112 19.97 8.93 10.83
C ILE A 112 21.38 8.49 10.44
N PRO A 113 21.71 7.17 10.47
CA PRO A 113 23.01 6.68 10.05
C PRO A 113 23.28 6.99 8.58
N THR A 114 24.44 7.60 8.29
CA THR A 114 24.84 7.93 6.92
C THR A 114 26.27 7.54 6.62
N GLU A 115 26.54 7.18 5.35
CA GLU A 115 27.87 6.98 4.82
C GLU A 115 27.98 7.66 3.45
N VAL A 116 29.01 8.49 3.25
CA VAL A 116 29.26 9.09 1.94
C VAL A 116 30.13 8.16 1.11
N ILE A 117 29.65 7.77 -0.06
CA ILE A 117 30.35 6.91 -1.02
C ILE A 117 30.62 7.66 -2.33
N SER A 118 31.70 7.29 -3.02
CA SER A 118 32.01 7.85 -4.34
C SER A 118 31.02 7.37 -5.40
N GLY A 119 30.89 8.13 -6.50
CA GLY A 119 30.06 7.70 -7.62
C GLY A 119 30.54 6.39 -8.27
N GLU A 120 31.83 6.07 -8.19
CA GLU A 120 32.36 4.79 -8.64
C GLU A 120 31.89 3.64 -7.73
N GLU A 121 31.88 3.84 -6.45
CA GLU A 121 31.39 2.87 -5.46
C GLU A 121 29.89 2.69 -5.56
N ALA A 122 29.11 3.76 -5.69
CA ALA A 122 27.68 3.71 -5.93
C ALA A 122 27.35 2.88 -7.20
N ARG A 123 28.09 3.08 -8.29
CA ARG A 123 27.92 2.27 -9.53
C ARG A 123 28.44 0.84 -9.42
N ARG A 124 29.32 0.52 -8.50
CA ARG A 124 29.68 -0.87 -8.22
C ARG A 124 28.57 -1.59 -7.47
N GLN A 125 27.89 -0.88 -6.56
CA GLN A 125 26.73 -1.40 -5.85
C GLN A 125 25.51 -1.52 -6.78
N GLU A 126 25.24 -0.47 -7.57
CA GLU A 126 24.13 -0.38 -8.51
C GLU A 126 24.65 -0.11 -9.94
N PRO A 127 24.93 -1.17 -10.73
CA PRO A 127 25.59 -1.02 -12.03
C PRO A 127 24.79 -0.25 -13.08
N HIS A 128 23.49 -0.11 -12.91
CA HIS A 128 22.60 0.61 -13.81
C HIS A 128 22.53 2.12 -13.53
N LEU A 129 23.16 2.61 -12.46
CA LEU A 129 23.27 4.05 -12.21
C LEU A 129 24.00 4.78 -13.34
N THR A 130 23.49 5.97 -13.66
CA THR A 130 24.12 6.85 -14.65
C THR A 130 25.58 7.17 -14.30
N LYS A 131 26.41 7.34 -15.34
CA LYS A 131 27.80 7.78 -15.17
C LYS A 131 27.94 9.18 -14.57
N ARG A 132 26.87 9.98 -14.61
CA ARG A 132 26.80 11.33 -14.02
C ARG A 132 26.78 11.33 -12.49
N VAL A 133 26.60 10.17 -11.80
CA VAL A 133 26.65 10.11 -10.34
C VAL A 133 28.04 10.52 -9.85
N LYS A 134 28.11 11.65 -9.13
CA LYS A 134 29.31 12.23 -8.54
C LYS A 134 29.67 11.55 -7.22
N ARG A 135 28.67 11.35 -6.36
CA ARG A 135 28.73 10.69 -5.05
C ARG A 135 27.33 10.34 -4.57
N ALA A 136 27.21 9.59 -3.50
CA ALA A 136 25.93 9.28 -2.87
C ALA A 136 26.05 9.28 -1.33
N ILE A 137 24.90 9.48 -0.65
CA ILE A 137 24.73 9.25 0.79
C ILE A 137 24.00 7.93 0.93
N ARG A 138 24.60 6.96 1.61
CA ARG A 138 23.94 5.71 1.99
C ARG A 138 23.15 5.94 3.27
N VAL A 139 21.90 5.44 3.30
CA VAL A 139 20.96 5.52 4.42
C VAL A 139 20.26 4.17 4.64
N PRO A 140 19.71 3.89 5.83
CA PRO A 140 18.98 2.66 6.11
C PRO A 140 17.50 2.74 5.65
N ASP A 141 17.27 3.13 4.39
CA ASP A 141 15.95 2.97 3.77
C ASP A 141 15.70 1.48 3.46
N GLY A 142 14.45 1.14 3.14
CA GLY A 142 14.06 -0.20 2.73
C GLY A 142 12.80 -0.17 1.87
N ALA A 143 12.37 -1.35 1.43
CA ALA A 143 11.05 -1.53 0.85
C ALA A 143 10.18 -2.33 1.82
N ILE A 144 8.91 -1.95 1.97
CA ILE A 144 7.94 -2.63 2.82
C ILE A 144 6.72 -3.01 2.01
N ASP A 145 6.23 -4.24 2.19
CA ASP A 145 4.99 -4.72 1.58
C ASP A 145 3.79 -4.26 2.43
N PRO A 146 3.02 -3.26 1.98
CA PRO A 146 1.91 -2.72 2.74
C PRO A 146 0.77 -3.71 2.89
N PHE A 147 0.62 -4.64 1.95
CA PHE A 147 -0.44 -5.65 1.96
C PHE A 147 -0.21 -6.66 3.07
N ARG A 148 1.00 -7.26 3.13
CA ARG A 148 1.40 -8.17 4.22
C ARG A 148 1.29 -7.49 5.57
N LEU A 149 1.74 -6.24 5.67
CA LEU A 149 1.71 -5.46 6.89
C LEU A 149 0.30 -5.34 7.45
N CYS A 150 -0.67 -4.92 6.64
CA CYS A 150 -2.05 -4.74 7.08
C CYS A 150 -2.75 -6.07 7.38
N VAL A 151 -2.51 -7.12 6.57
CA VAL A 151 -3.03 -8.45 6.84
C VAL A 151 -2.49 -9.01 8.15
N ALA A 152 -1.20 -8.82 8.45
CA ALA A 152 -0.60 -9.26 9.70
C ALA A 152 -1.16 -8.50 10.92
N ASN A 153 -1.35 -7.17 10.81
CA ASN A 153 -1.99 -6.38 11.87
C ASN A 153 -3.45 -6.82 12.11
N ALA A 154 -4.22 -7.04 11.03
CA ALA A 154 -5.61 -7.48 11.14
C ALA A 154 -5.71 -8.90 11.74
N ALA A 155 -4.82 -9.81 11.35
CA ALA A 155 -4.77 -11.16 11.92
C ALA A 155 -4.47 -11.12 13.42
N ASP A 156 -3.47 -10.34 13.84
CA ASP A 156 -3.13 -10.18 15.25
C ASP A 156 -4.26 -9.52 16.06
N ALA A 157 -4.94 -8.53 15.46
CA ALA A 157 -6.13 -7.94 16.09
C ALA A 157 -7.23 -8.99 16.31
N VAL A 158 -7.48 -9.88 15.34
CA VAL A 158 -8.46 -10.97 15.46
C VAL A 158 -8.03 -11.97 16.53
N ASP A 159 -6.75 -12.32 16.59
CA ASP A 159 -6.22 -13.22 17.65
C ASP A 159 -6.40 -12.62 19.06
N HIS A 160 -6.43 -11.28 19.16
CA HIS A 160 -6.75 -10.56 20.40
C HIS A 160 -8.25 -10.26 20.60
N GLY A 161 -9.13 -10.78 19.73
CA GLY A 161 -10.57 -10.75 19.88
C GLY A 161 -11.29 -9.66 19.07
N ALA A 162 -10.61 -8.90 18.22
CA ALA A 162 -11.25 -7.95 17.33
C ALA A 162 -12.06 -8.63 16.22
N ARG A 163 -13.08 -7.93 15.73
CA ARG A 163 -13.82 -8.29 14.51
C ARG A 163 -13.35 -7.41 13.36
N VAL A 164 -13.16 -8.01 12.18
CA VAL A 164 -12.76 -7.32 10.96
C VAL A 164 -13.84 -7.50 9.90
N GLU A 165 -14.56 -6.42 9.64
CA GLU A 165 -15.67 -6.35 8.70
C GLU A 165 -15.20 -5.68 7.40
N THR A 166 -14.72 -6.48 6.45
CA THR A 166 -14.42 -6.03 5.08
C THR A 166 -15.67 -6.05 4.22
N HIS A 167 -15.65 -5.36 3.08
CA HIS A 167 -16.81 -5.19 2.20
C HIS A 167 -18.05 -4.65 2.92
N ALA A 168 -17.80 -3.80 3.93
CA ALA A 168 -18.80 -3.16 4.75
C ALA A 168 -18.56 -1.63 4.72
N GLU A 169 -19.38 -0.93 3.97
CA GLU A 169 -19.30 0.52 3.85
C GLU A 169 -20.03 1.19 5.00
N VAL A 170 -19.37 2.10 5.72
CA VAL A 170 -20.04 3.00 6.65
C VAL A 170 -20.82 4.01 5.83
N VAL A 171 -22.14 3.99 5.97
CA VAL A 171 -23.07 4.86 5.23
C VAL A 171 -23.62 6.00 6.09
N ASP A 172 -23.51 5.88 7.42
CA ASP A 172 -23.87 6.95 8.34
C ASP A 172 -23.23 6.74 9.73
N LEU A 173 -23.07 7.83 10.49
CA LEU A 173 -22.72 7.80 11.91
C LEU A 173 -24.00 7.98 12.76
N VAL A 174 -24.17 7.11 13.76
CA VAL A 174 -25.32 7.20 14.68
C VAL A 174 -25.05 8.28 15.71
N VAL A 175 -25.69 9.43 15.57
CA VAL A 175 -25.52 10.59 16.48
C VAL A 175 -26.74 10.73 17.37
N GLU A 176 -26.56 10.63 18.70
CA GLU A 176 -27.60 10.83 19.72
C GLU A 176 -27.16 11.92 20.69
N ASP A 177 -27.98 12.96 20.83
CA ASP A 177 -27.75 14.09 21.76
C ASP A 177 -26.34 14.72 21.67
N GLY A 178 -25.77 14.82 20.45
CA GLY A 178 -24.44 15.40 20.21
C GLY A 178 -23.27 14.43 20.47
N ARG A 179 -23.57 13.14 20.56
CA ARG A 179 -22.58 12.08 20.73
C ARG A 179 -22.73 11.01 19.65
N VAL A 180 -21.62 10.58 19.07
CA VAL A 180 -21.59 9.39 18.22
C VAL A 180 -21.65 8.14 19.10
N THR A 181 -22.63 7.26 18.81
CA THR A 181 -22.93 6.04 19.59
C THR A 181 -22.79 4.76 18.75
N GLY A 182 -22.34 4.88 17.50
CA GLY A 182 -22.11 3.76 16.59
C GLY A 182 -22.07 4.18 15.14
N VAL A 183 -22.10 3.20 14.26
CA VAL A 183 -22.09 3.37 12.80
C VAL A 183 -23.20 2.56 12.15
N GLU A 184 -23.76 3.05 11.03
CA GLU A 184 -24.57 2.25 10.12
C GLU A 184 -23.69 1.76 8.98
N ILE A 185 -23.74 0.45 8.71
CA ILE A 185 -22.99 -0.16 7.61
C ILE A 185 -23.93 -0.78 6.57
N GLU A 186 -23.48 -0.75 5.31
CA GLU A 186 -24.09 -1.51 4.21
C GLU A 186 -23.06 -2.49 3.64
N ARG A 187 -23.39 -3.79 3.63
CA ARG A 187 -22.48 -4.83 3.15
C ARG A 187 -22.49 -4.88 1.63
N GLN A 188 -21.31 -4.86 1.04
CA GLN A 188 -21.06 -5.03 -0.39
C GLN A 188 -20.66 -6.49 -0.73
N GLY A 189 -20.43 -7.32 0.30
CA GLY A 189 -19.98 -8.71 0.17
C GLY A 189 -19.74 -9.37 1.53
N PRO A 190 -19.14 -10.57 1.56
CA PRO A 190 -18.75 -11.24 2.79
C PRO A 190 -17.60 -10.50 3.50
N ASN A 191 -17.56 -10.60 4.83
CA ASN A 191 -16.48 -9.99 5.63
C ASN A 191 -15.16 -10.77 5.50
N TYR A 192 -14.14 -10.31 6.26
CA TYR A 192 -12.79 -10.91 6.31
C TYR A 192 -12.77 -12.42 6.62
N LEU A 193 -13.80 -12.93 7.31
CA LEU A 193 -13.97 -14.36 7.64
C LEU A 193 -14.92 -15.11 6.69
N GLY A 194 -15.41 -14.45 5.62
CA GLY A 194 -16.34 -15.05 4.67
C GLY A 194 -17.81 -15.06 5.13
N GLU A 195 -18.18 -14.22 6.09
CA GLU A 195 -19.54 -14.14 6.66
C GLU A 195 -20.28 -12.90 6.12
N GLY A 196 -21.60 -12.95 6.14
CA GLY A 196 -22.46 -11.85 5.68
C GLY A 196 -22.88 -11.97 4.21
N SER A 197 -23.74 -11.07 3.77
CA SER A 197 -24.25 -11.03 2.38
C SER A 197 -24.47 -9.61 1.90
N GLU A 198 -24.32 -9.40 0.61
CA GLU A 198 -24.53 -8.12 -0.08
C GLU A 198 -25.91 -7.52 0.20
N GLY A 199 -25.96 -6.19 0.34
CA GLY A 199 -27.18 -5.40 0.57
C GLY A 199 -27.73 -5.46 2.00
N GLN A 200 -27.05 -6.14 2.93
CA GLN A 200 -27.42 -6.16 4.33
C GLN A 200 -26.99 -4.86 5.00
N ARG A 201 -27.96 -4.15 5.61
CA ARG A 201 -27.70 -2.99 6.49
C ARG A 201 -27.80 -3.40 7.94
N GLU A 202 -26.88 -2.90 8.74
CA GLU A 202 -26.90 -3.10 10.19
C GLU A 202 -26.27 -1.91 10.93
N THR A 203 -26.64 -1.76 12.20
CA THR A 203 -26.05 -0.76 13.09
C THR A 203 -25.09 -1.46 14.04
N ILE A 204 -23.85 -0.97 14.10
CA ILE A 204 -22.85 -1.40 15.08
C ILE A 204 -22.77 -0.33 16.16
N ALA A 205 -23.26 -0.65 17.35
CA ALA A 205 -23.17 0.26 18.50
C ALA A 205 -21.76 0.27 19.09
N ALA A 206 -21.28 1.42 19.52
CA ALA A 206 -19.95 1.59 20.11
C ALA A 206 -19.94 2.69 21.19
N ASP A 207 -19.07 2.53 22.20
CA ASP A 207 -18.78 3.57 23.18
C ASP A 207 -17.93 4.69 22.56
N TYR A 208 -17.16 4.36 21.51
CA TYR A 208 -16.32 5.29 20.77
C TYR A 208 -16.16 4.89 19.30
N VAL A 209 -16.08 5.86 18.39
CA VAL A 209 -15.81 5.67 16.97
C VAL A 209 -14.54 6.43 16.57
N LEU A 210 -13.61 5.75 15.92
CA LEU A 210 -12.37 6.34 15.39
C LEU A 210 -12.31 6.21 13.88
N SER A 211 -12.24 7.34 13.18
CA SER A 211 -12.00 7.39 11.74
C SER A 211 -10.51 7.32 11.43
N ALA A 212 -10.08 6.25 10.74
CA ALA A 212 -8.75 6.06 10.19
C ALA A 212 -8.80 5.90 8.65
N THR A 213 -9.68 6.66 8.02
CA THR A 213 -10.07 6.51 6.61
C THR A 213 -9.14 7.25 5.62
N GLY A 214 -8.05 7.83 6.12
CA GLY A 214 -7.05 8.46 5.28
C GLY A 214 -7.61 9.60 4.43
N ALA A 215 -7.53 9.50 3.10
CA ALA A 215 -8.01 10.55 2.20
C ALA A 215 -9.53 10.77 2.23
N TRP A 216 -10.30 9.83 2.78
CA TRP A 216 -11.76 9.88 2.93
C TRP A 216 -12.22 10.43 4.28
N ALA A 217 -11.33 10.98 5.10
CA ALA A 217 -11.66 11.45 6.44
C ALA A 217 -12.73 12.55 6.45
N SER A 218 -12.74 13.46 5.46
CA SER A 218 -13.77 14.49 5.28
C SER A 218 -15.16 13.89 5.11
N GLN A 219 -15.28 12.83 4.30
CA GLN A 219 -16.57 12.18 4.00
C GLN A 219 -17.18 11.53 5.26
N ILE A 220 -16.35 10.91 6.10
CA ILE A 220 -16.83 10.33 7.36
C ILE A 220 -17.17 11.42 8.38
N ALA A 221 -16.38 12.48 8.47
CA ALA A 221 -16.65 13.58 9.39
C ALA A 221 -17.96 14.31 9.04
N GLU A 222 -18.28 14.47 7.75
CA GLU A 222 -19.53 15.08 7.28
C GLU A 222 -20.78 14.31 7.77
N MET A 223 -20.71 12.98 7.96
CA MET A 223 -21.81 12.17 8.50
C MET A 223 -22.21 12.57 9.94
N ALA A 224 -21.31 13.25 10.66
CA ALA A 224 -21.58 13.82 11.98
C ALA A 224 -21.73 15.36 11.95
N ASP A 225 -22.01 15.98 10.80
CA ASP A 225 -22.06 17.43 10.60
C ASP A 225 -20.73 18.15 11.00
N VAL A 226 -19.60 17.46 10.89
CA VAL A 226 -18.25 18.00 11.18
C VAL A 226 -17.57 18.43 9.89
N ASP A 227 -17.11 19.68 9.84
CA ASP A 227 -16.33 20.22 8.74
C ASP A 227 -14.84 19.88 8.93
N LEU A 228 -14.34 18.96 8.11
CA LEU A 228 -12.95 18.53 8.09
C LEU A 228 -12.36 18.71 6.69
N GLU A 229 -11.54 19.72 6.51
CA GLU A 229 -10.86 19.99 5.25
C GLU A 229 -9.54 19.22 5.16
N MET A 230 -9.40 18.39 4.14
CA MET A 230 -8.18 17.64 3.85
C MET A 230 -7.45 18.26 2.64
N ALA A 231 -6.12 18.33 2.70
CA ALA A 231 -5.26 18.81 1.61
C ALA A 231 -4.79 17.60 0.74
N ILE A 232 -5.75 16.90 0.12
CA ILE A 232 -5.46 15.67 -0.60
C ILE A 232 -4.76 15.90 -1.94
N SER A 233 -3.83 14.99 -2.28
CA SER A 233 -3.13 15.01 -3.57
C SER A 233 -2.91 13.61 -4.11
N LYS A 234 -3.06 13.45 -5.42
CA LYS A 234 -2.75 12.18 -6.11
C LYS A 234 -1.27 12.08 -6.47
N GLY A 235 -0.82 10.85 -6.70
CA GLY A 235 0.49 10.56 -7.24
C GLY A 235 0.48 9.29 -8.06
N ALA A 236 1.10 9.35 -9.25
CA ALA A 236 1.26 8.22 -10.16
C ALA A 236 2.42 7.32 -9.75
N MET A 237 2.21 6.01 -9.80
CA MET A 237 3.23 4.98 -9.67
C MET A 237 3.32 4.20 -10.97
N VAL A 238 4.56 3.92 -11.41
CA VAL A 238 4.81 3.11 -12.61
C VAL A 238 5.66 1.89 -12.23
N VAL A 239 5.25 0.70 -12.68
CA VAL A 239 5.92 -0.56 -12.37
C VAL A 239 6.64 -1.08 -13.60
N THR A 240 7.93 -1.41 -13.45
CA THR A 240 8.74 -2.00 -14.53
C THR A 240 8.65 -3.53 -14.53
N ASN A 241 8.94 -4.15 -15.67
CA ASN A 241 8.88 -5.61 -15.83
C ASN A 241 10.11 -6.36 -15.33
N VAL A 242 11.09 -5.65 -14.79
CA VAL A 242 12.37 -6.24 -14.36
C VAL A 242 12.93 -5.44 -13.19
N ARG A 243 13.54 -6.13 -12.25
CA ARG A 243 14.26 -5.52 -11.13
C ARG A 243 15.62 -5.04 -11.63
N GLN A 244 15.73 -3.75 -11.89
CA GLN A 244 16.92 -3.09 -12.44
C GLN A 244 17.90 -2.62 -11.38
N ILE A 245 17.41 -2.45 -10.14
CA ILE A 245 18.17 -2.01 -8.98
C ILE A 245 17.81 -2.88 -7.78
N ASP A 246 18.71 -2.97 -6.83
CA ASP A 246 18.52 -3.71 -5.57
C ASP A 246 18.46 -2.79 -4.34
N THR A 247 18.79 -1.51 -4.51
CA THR A 247 18.80 -0.47 -3.47
C THR A 247 17.77 0.61 -3.81
N VAL A 248 17.09 1.18 -2.82
CA VAL A 248 16.25 2.38 -3.03
C VAL A 248 17.12 3.53 -3.53
N ILE A 249 16.76 4.14 -4.66
CA ILE A 249 17.49 5.28 -5.23
C ILE A 249 16.62 6.54 -5.08
N ASN A 250 17.17 7.54 -4.40
CA ASN A 250 16.63 8.89 -4.32
C ASN A 250 17.61 9.85 -4.94
N ARG A 251 17.14 10.90 -5.64
CA ARG A 251 18.02 11.99 -6.05
C ARG A 251 18.27 12.93 -4.88
N CYS A 252 19.50 13.39 -4.70
CA CYS A 252 19.88 14.32 -3.64
C CYS A 252 19.53 15.76 -4.05
N LEU A 253 18.23 16.06 -4.13
CA LEU A 253 17.65 17.37 -4.40
C LEU A 253 16.70 17.76 -3.25
N PRO A 254 16.29 19.05 -3.15
CA PRO A 254 15.12 19.42 -2.38
C PRO A 254 13.93 18.52 -2.74
N LYS A 255 13.04 18.30 -1.78
CA LYS A 255 11.85 17.46 -1.96
C LYS A 255 11.16 17.82 -3.27
N GLY A 256 11.05 16.89 -4.18
CA GLY A 256 10.53 17.07 -5.53
C GLY A 256 9.68 15.88 -5.95
N GLU A 257 9.16 15.96 -7.16
CA GLU A 257 8.30 14.95 -7.76
C GLU A 257 9.14 13.83 -8.39
N GLY A 258 8.69 12.57 -8.24
CA GLY A 258 9.16 11.42 -9.02
C GLY A 258 10.62 11.03 -8.89
N ASP A 259 11.30 11.53 -7.87
CA ASP A 259 12.74 11.39 -7.68
C ASP A 259 13.15 10.12 -6.90
N THR A 260 12.24 9.14 -6.81
CA THR A 260 12.47 7.90 -6.05
C THR A 260 12.22 6.67 -6.91
N ILE A 261 13.13 5.70 -6.82
CA ILE A 261 13.06 4.40 -7.49
C ILE A 261 13.18 3.32 -6.43
N ILE A 262 12.18 2.44 -6.31
CA ILE A 262 12.10 1.46 -5.23
C ILE A 262 12.06 0.05 -5.79
N PRO A 263 13.05 -0.80 -5.46
CA PRO A 263 12.99 -2.21 -5.80
C PRO A 263 11.92 -2.89 -4.93
N HIS A 264 11.10 -3.73 -5.54
CA HIS A 264 10.08 -4.48 -4.85
C HIS A 264 9.91 -5.87 -5.46
N GLU A 265 10.34 -6.90 -4.74
CA GLU A 265 10.31 -8.29 -5.17
C GLU A 265 10.97 -8.49 -6.55
N THR A 266 10.19 -8.75 -7.62
CA THR A 266 10.69 -8.97 -8.98
C THR A 266 10.67 -7.74 -9.87
N THR A 267 10.18 -6.62 -9.36
CA THR A 267 9.89 -5.40 -10.10
C THR A 267 10.57 -4.18 -9.48
N VAL A 268 10.41 -3.04 -10.10
CA VAL A 268 10.80 -1.74 -9.57
C VAL A 268 9.64 -0.78 -9.73
N LEU A 269 9.39 0.04 -8.70
CA LEU A 269 8.40 1.10 -8.71
C LEU A 269 9.09 2.45 -8.91
N LEU A 270 8.51 3.26 -9.79
CA LEU A 270 8.91 4.64 -10.06
C LEU A 270 7.81 5.56 -9.54
N GLY A 271 8.15 6.58 -8.81
CA GLY A 271 7.12 7.52 -8.36
C GLY A 271 7.47 8.27 -7.08
N ALA A 272 6.66 9.22 -6.71
CA ALA A 272 5.45 9.68 -7.36
C ALA A 272 5.49 11.20 -7.60
N ASN A 273 4.68 11.68 -8.55
CA ASN A 273 4.36 13.10 -8.63
C ASN A 273 3.42 13.54 -7.48
N ASP A 274 3.10 14.81 -7.43
CA ASP A 274 2.21 15.42 -6.42
C ASP A 274 1.27 16.40 -7.12
N ASP A 275 -0.01 16.00 -7.25
CA ASP A 275 -1.03 16.77 -7.98
C ASP A 275 -2.29 16.87 -7.11
N PRO A 276 -2.70 18.08 -6.66
CA PRO A 276 -3.87 18.25 -5.82
C PRO A 276 -5.14 17.74 -6.50
N VAL A 277 -6.03 17.15 -5.69
CA VAL A 277 -7.36 16.67 -6.14
C VAL A 277 -8.42 17.07 -5.13
N ASP A 278 -9.66 17.22 -5.59
CA ASP A 278 -10.79 17.58 -4.74
C ASP A 278 -11.53 16.36 -4.20
N ASP A 279 -11.48 15.23 -4.91
CA ASP A 279 -12.18 13.98 -4.55
C ASP A 279 -11.20 12.80 -4.59
N PRO A 280 -11.15 11.97 -3.55
CA PRO A 280 -10.26 10.81 -3.52
C PRO A 280 -10.73 9.64 -4.39
N ASP A 281 -11.98 9.63 -4.85
CA ASP A 281 -12.56 8.59 -5.69
C ASP A 281 -12.69 9.04 -7.17
N ASP A 282 -12.74 10.35 -7.46
CA ASP A 282 -12.90 10.89 -8.83
C ASP A 282 -11.78 11.88 -9.18
N TYR A 283 -10.77 11.40 -9.87
CA TYR A 283 -9.65 12.20 -10.36
C TYR A 283 -9.13 11.68 -11.70
N PRO A 284 -8.56 12.55 -12.56
CA PRO A 284 -8.02 12.13 -13.85
C PRO A 284 -6.75 11.29 -13.68
N GLU A 285 -6.63 10.20 -14.43
CA GLU A 285 -5.43 9.39 -14.59
C GLU A 285 -4.79 9.74 -15.94
N GLU A 286 -3.70 10.52 -15.93
CA GLU A 286 -3.17 11.13 -17.15
C GLU A 286 -1.85 10.52 -17.60
N GLN A 287 -1.66 10.42 -18.92
CA GLN A 287 -0.47 9.81 -19.51
C GLN A 287 0.81 10.58 -19.20
N TRP A 288 0.73 11.93 -19.14
CA TRP A 288 1.92 12.76 -18.86
C TRP A 288 2.55 12.46 -17.49
N GLU A 289 1.74 12.02 -16.50
CA GLU A 289 2.24 11.64 -15.18
C GLU A 289 3.10 10.38 -15.26
N VAL A 290 2.67 9.39 -16.05
CA VAL A 290 3.43 8.17 -16.32
C VAL A 290 4.75 8.48 -17.04
N ASP A 291 4.69 9.33 -18.06
CA ASP A 291 5.87 9.75 -18.83
C ASP A 291 6.87 10.51 -17.94
N LEU A 292 6.38 11.40 -17.08
CA LEU A 292 7.20 12.14 -16.11
C LEU A 292 7.95 11.20 -15.16
N MET A 293 7.27 10.17 -14.60
CA MET A 293 7.92 9.21 -13.72
C MET A 293 9.05 8.44 -14.40
N ILE A 294 8.84 8.07 -15.66
CA ILE A 294 9.86 7.38 -16.47
C ILE A 294 11.05 8.30 -16.75
N ASP A 295 10.79 9.54 -17.11
CA ASP A 295 11.84 10.51 -17.45
C ASP A 295 12.71 10.84 -16.23
N LEU A 296 12.12 11.16 -15.09
CA LEU A 296 12.84 11.45 -13.85
C LEU A 296 13.67 10.26 -13.35
N ALA A 297 13.10 9.06 -13.38
CA ALA A 297 13.83 7.86 -13.01
C ALA A 297 15.02 7.58 -13.97
N SER A 298 14.85 7.85 -15.26
CA SER A 298 15.87 7.62 -16.29
C SER A 298 17.08 8.53 -16.15
N GLU A 299 16.96 9.68 -15.50
CA GLU A 299 18.11 10.53 -15.18
C GLU A 299 19.09 9.84 -14.23
N MET A 300 18.60 9.05 -13.29
CA MET A 300 19.40 8.31 -12.32
C MET A 300 19.76 6.91 -12.82
N VAL A 301 18.80 6.21 -13.45
CA VAL A 301 18.90 4.83 -13.93
C VAL A 301 18.48 4.77 -15.40
N PRO A 302 19.38 5.07 -16.36
CA PRO A 302 19.03 5.25 -17.78
C PRO A 302 18.33 4.07 -18.45
N ILE A 303 18.61 2.83 -18.01
CA ILE A 303 17.96 1.63 -18.54
C ILE A 303 16.44 1.63 -18.30
N THR A 304 15.95 2.42 -17.36
CA THR A 304 14.51 2.58 -17.09
C THR A 304 13.76 3.10 -18.32
N ALA A 305 14.38 3.98 -19.11
CA ALA A 305 13.80 4.47 -20.36
C ALA A 305 13.53 3.37 -21.41
N GLU A 306 14.28 2.28 -21.36
CA GLU A 306 14.18 1.14 -22.28
C GLU A 306 13.35 -0.01 -21.69
N ALA A 307 13.04 0.04 -20.38
CA ALA A 307 12.29 -0.99 -19.69
C ALA A 307 10.83 -1.01 -20.16
N ARG A 308 10.25 -2.21 -20.20
CA ARG A 308 8.83 -2.33 -20.40
C ARG A 308 8.10 -2.00 -19.10
N MET A 309 7.19 -1.04 -19.15
CA MET A 309 6.25 -0.80 -18.06
C MET A 309 5.12 -1.83 -18.12
N ILE A 310 4.73 -2.35 -16.97
CA ILE A 310 3.73 -3.42 -16.88
C ILE A 310 2.45 -2.96 -16.20
N ARG A 311 2.52 -1.88 -15.40
CA ARG A 311 1.38 -1.33 -14.68
C ARG A 311 1.64 0.14 -14.35
N ALA A 312 0.59 0.94 -14.39
CA ALA A 312 0.50 2.23 -13.71
C ALA A 312 -0.70 2.21 -12.76
N TYR A 313 -0.61 2.96 -11.67
CA TYR A 313 -1.70 3.18 -10.73
C TYR A 313 -1.50 4.48 -9.98
N TRP A 314 -2.58 5.04 -9.47
CA TRP A 314 -2.58 6.30 -8.72
C TRP A 314 -3.06 6.08 -7.30
N GLY A 315 -2.51 6.87 -6.38
CA GLY A 315 -2.93 6.88 -4.99
C GLY A 315 -3.10 8.30 -4.49
N VAL A 316 -4.10 8.52 -3.66
CA VAL A 316 -4.38 9.84 -3.07
C VAL A 316 -3.79 9.90 -1.66
N ARG A 317 -2.93 10.90 -1.41
CA ARG A 317 -2.30 11.12 -0.11
C ARG A 317 -3.27 11.79 0.85
N PRO A 318 -3.36 11.32 2.10
CA PRO A 318 -4.24 11.89 3.12
C PRO A 318 -3.57 13.08 3.83
N LEU A 319 -3.17 14.12 3.09
CA LEU A 319 -2.51 15.28 3.69
C LEU A 319 -3.51 16.12 4.48
N TYR A 320 -3.03 16.66 5.59
CA TYR A 320 -3.78 17.59 6.43
C TYR A 320 -2.89 18.76 6.84
N ASP A 321 -3.35 19.98 6.65
CA ASP A 321 -2.70 21.19 7.18
C ASP A 321 -3.54 21.72 8.35
N PRO A 322 -2.98 21.77 9.57
CA PRO A 322 -3.71 22.27 10.73
C PRO A 322 -3.99 23.78 10.69
N ASP A 323 -3.36 24.51 9.76
CA ASP A 323 -3.58 25.95 9.58
C ASP A 323 -4.66 26.18 8.49
N PRO A 324 -5.89 26.56 8.87
CA PRO A 324 -6.98 26.76 7.92
C PRO A 324 -6.78 27.97 6.98
N GLU A 325 -5.85 28.87 7.30
CA GLU A 325 -5.48 29.99 6.43
C GLU A 325 -4.25 29.67 5.55
N SER A 326 -3.78 28.42 5.59
CA SER A 326 -2.60 27.96 4.83
C SER A 326 -2.83 28.08 3.33
N THR A 327 -1.82 28.61 2.65
CA THR A 327 -1.77 28.65 1.18
C THR A 327 -0.63 27.77 0.64
N LYS A 328 -0.17 26.82 1.45
CA LYS A 328 0.88 25.89 1.04
C LYS A 328 0.41 24.99 -0.09
N GLU A 329 1.27 24.77 -1.04
CA GLU A 329 1.06 23.70 -2.03
C GLU A 329 1.16 22.32 -1.34
N SER A 330 0.50 21.30 -1.86
CA SER A 330 0.48 19.95 -1.29
C SER A 330 1.89 19.39 -0.99
N GLY A 331 2.86 19.73 -1.82
CA GLY A 331 4.27 19.39 -1.64
C GLY A 331 4.90 19.95 -0.37
N ASP A 332 4.43 21.08 0.13
CA ASP A 332 4.95 21.79 1.31
C ASP A 332 4.16 21.52 2.59
N VAL A 333 3.03 20.81 2.49
CA VAL A 333 2.27 20.36 3.67
C VAL A 333 3.13 19.35 4.45
N THR A 334 3.11 19.49 5.78
CA THR A 334 3.84 18.56 6.67
C THR A 334 3.41 17.12 6.44
N ARG A 335 4.31 16.19 6.68
CA ARG A 335 4.02 14.75 6.66
C ARG A 335 3.77 14.19 8.07
N ASN A 336 3.52 15.08 9.04
CA ASN A 336 3.06 14.69 10.37
C ASN A 336 1.63 14.20 10.35
N TYR A 337 1.23 13.54 11.43
CA TYR A 337 -0.13 13.07 11.64
C TYR A 337 -0.79 13.83 12.79
N PHE A 338 -2.11 13.80 12.84
CA PHE A 338 -2.89 14.49 13.85
C PHE A 338 -4.05 13.60 14.29
N VAL A 339 -4.24 13.50 15.61
CA VAL A 339 -5.46 12.95 16.22
C VAL A 339 -6.39 14.14 16.49
N LEU A 340 -7.52 14.18 15.82
CA LEU A 340 -8.51 15.25 15.93
C LEU A 340 -9.65 14.80 16.83
N ASP A 341 -9.70 15.32 18.05
CA ASP A 341 -10.82 15.12 18.97
C ASP A 341 -11.98 16.03 18.58
N HIS A 342 -13.05 15.46 18.07
CA HIS A 342 -14.22 16.21 17.64
C HIS A 342 -15.08 16.70 18.80
N ALA A 343 -14.89 16.20 20.03
CA ALA A 343 -15.54 16.77 21.22
C ALA A 343 -15.00 18.16 21.53
N ASP A 344 -13.69 18.32 21.55
CA ASP A 344 -13.05 19.60 21.83
C ASP A 344 -13.12 20.56 20.64
N ARG A 345 -12.97 20.02 19.42
CA ARG A 345 -12.91 20.82 18.20
C ARG A 345 -14.27 21.26 17.70
N ASP A 346 -15.26 20.36 17.68
CA ASP A 346 -16.52 20.52 16.95
C ASP A 346 -17.75 20.37 17.86
N GLY A 347 -17.56 19.91 19.12
CA GLY A 347 -18.63 19.67 20.10
C GLY A 347 -19.38 18.36 19.89
N ILE A 348 -18.80 17.39 19.18
CA ILE A 348 -19.34 16.05 18.92
C ILE A 348 -18.57 15.03 19.74
N GLU A 349 -19.17 14.52 20.80
CA GLU A 349 -18.54 13.53 21.68
C GLU A 349 -18.49 12.12 21.05
N GLY A 350 -17.57 11.27 21.54
CA GLY A 350 -17.47 9.85 21.16
C GLY A 350 -16.92 9.60 19.75
N PHE A 351 -16.28 10.61 19.14
CA PHE A 351 -15.74 10.53 17.81
C PHE A 351 -14.39 11.26 17.69
N SER A 352 -13.44 10.64 17.00
CA SER A 352 -12.18 11.27 16.60
C SER A 352 -11.73 10.80 15.22
N SER A 353 -10.87 11.59 14.59
CA SER A 353 -10.24 11.25 13.31
C SER A 353 -8.74 11.27 13.43
N ILE A 354 -8.05 10.26 12.85
CA ILE A 354 -6.60 10.31 12.67
C ILE A 354 -6.28 10.56 11.20
N VAL A 355 -5.55 11.64 10.94
CA VAL A 355 -5.28 12.17 9.59
C VAL A 355 -3.80 12.45 9.37
N GLY A 356 -3.36 12.55 8.12
CA GLY A 356 -1.97 12.81 7.76
C GLY A 356 -1.08 11.56 7.82
N GLY A 357 0.20 11.76 8.12
CA GLY A 357 1.17 10.72 8.38
C GLY A 357 1.78 10.03 7.15
N LYS A 358 2.43 8.92 7.41
CA LYS A 358 3.20 8.12 6.44
C LYS A 358 3.03 6.64 6.74
N LEU A 359 3.24 5.78 5.73
CA LEU A 359 3.25 4.32 5.93
C LEU A 359 4.27 3.90 7.00
N THR A 360 5.45 4.49 7.02
CA THR A 360 6.50 4.17 8.01
C THR A 360 6.06 4.44 9.44
N THR A 361 5.29 5.50 9.68
CA THR A 361 4.85 5.92 11.04
C THR A 361 3.47 5.38 11.43
N TYR A 362 2.89 4.44 10.65
CA TYR A 362 1.53 3.96 10.89
C TYR A 362 1.30 3.41 12.30
N ARG A 363 2.32 2.75 12.90
CA ARG A 363 2.23 2.15 14.23
C ARG A 363 2.15 3.22 15.31
N GLU A 364 3.00 4.24 15.22
CA GLU A 364 2.99 5.39 16.12
C GLU A 364 1.68 6.18 16.01
N MET A 365 1.16 6.35 14.79
CA MET A 365 -0.17 6.90 14.55
C MET A 365 -1.25 6.09 15.28
N ALA A 366 -1.19 4.77 15.18
CA ALA A 366 -2.13 3.86 15.85
C ALA A 366 -2.01 3.95 17.36
N GLU A 367 -0.80 4.00 17.92
CA GLU A 367 -0.54 4.20 19.34
C GLU A 367 -1.14 5.52 19.83
N SER A 368 -0.86 6.64 19.15
CA SER A 368 -1.39 7.96 19.51
C SER A 368 -2.91 8.02 19.46
N ALA A 369 -3.53 7.40 18.45
CA ALA A 369 -4.99 7.32 18.34
C ALA A 369 -5.60 6.46 19.47
N THR A 370 -4.95 5.34 19.81
CA THR A 370 -5.39 4.45 20.90
C THR A 370 -5.20 5.11 22.27
N ASP A 371 -4.09 5.82 22.48
CA ASP A 371 -3.85 6.58 23.72
C ASP A 371 -4.95 7.60 23.95
N HIS A 372 -5.34 8.34 22.89
CA HIS A 372 -6.47 9.26 22.96
C HIS A 372 -7.78 8.56 23.36
N VAL A 373 -8.12 7.40 22.75
CA VAL A 373 -9.30 6.62 23.12
C VAL A 373 -9.22 6.15 24.58
N CYS A 374 -8.05 5.71 25.03
CA CYS A 374 -7.82 5.31 26.43
C CYS A 374 -8.06 6.48 27.38
N GLU A 375 -7.56 7.67 27.06
CA GLU A 375 -7.76 8.89 27.87
C GLU A 375 -9.25 9.24 27.98
N VAL A 376 -9.98 9.29 26.85
CA VAL A 376 -11.41 9.63 26.82
C VAL A 376 -12.27 8.62 27.58
N LEU A 377 -11.97 7.33 27.44
CA LEU A 377 -12.75 6.26 28.08
C LEU A 377 -12.25 5.90 29.49
N GLY A 378 -11.16 6.53 29.97
CA GLY A 378 -10.61 6.32 31.30
C GLY A 378 -9.99 4.93 31.51
N VAL A 379 -9.40 4.37 30.44
CA VAL A 379 -8.71 3.07 30.46
C VAL A 379 -7.21 3.28 30.64
N ASP A 380 -6.63 2.65 31.66
CA ASP A 380 -5.19 2.69 31.94
C ASP A 380 -4.54 1.39 31.40
N ALA A 381 -4.08 1.43 30.14
CA ALA A 381 -3.45 0.31 29.48
C ALA A 381 -2.31 0.80 28.56
N GLU A 382 -1.12 0.24 28.77
CA GLU A 382 0.09 0.63 28.01
C GLU A 382 0.12 -0.02 26.61
N CYS A 383 0.69 0.71 25.63
CA CYS A 383 0.98 0.17 24.30
C CYS A 383 2.12 -0.85 24.35
N ARG A 384 1.94 -1.98 23.65
CA ARG A 384 2.95 -3.03 23.50
C ARG A 384 3.25 -3.34 22.03
N THR A 385 2.63 -2.65 21.09
CA THR A 385 2.77 -2.93 19.65
C THR A 385 4.19 -2.74 19.13
N HIS A 386 5.01 -1.94 19.79
CA HIS A 386 6.43 -1.74 19.47
C HIS A 386 7.34 -2.88 19.98
N GLU A 387 6.85 -3.74 20.86
CA GLU A 387 7.58 -4.87 21.45
C GLU A 387 7.15 -6.22 20.88
N GLU A 388 5.85 -6.39 20.62
CA GLU A 388 5.28 -7.66 20.18
C GLU A 388 5.37 -7.82 18.66
N PRO A 389 6.06 -8.87 18.16
CA PRO A 389 6.16 -9.12 16.72
C PRO A 389 4.78 -9.42 16.10
N LEU A 390 4.60 -8.96 14.87
CA LEU A 390 3.44 -9.35 14.07
C LEU A 390 3.49 -10.84 13.72
N PRO A 391 2.33 -11.50 13.57
CA PRO A 391 2.25 -12.85 13.05
C PRO A 391 3.04 -13.00 11.75
N GLY A 392 3.93 -14.00 11.70
CA GLY A 392 4.85 -14.17 10.59
C GLY A 392 6.24 -13.56 10.79
N SER A 393 6.47 -12.74 11.84
CA SER A 393 7.74 -12.05 12.08
C SER A 393 8.64 -12.76 13.11
N SER A 394 8.16 -13.78 13.81
CA SER A 394 8.97 -14.54 14.75
C SER A 394 9.99 -15.43 14.02
N ASP A 395 11.09 -15.66 14.66
CA ASP A 395 12.36 -16.28 14.20
C ASP A 395 12.33 -17.08 12.88
N ILE A 396 12.68 -16.41 11.80
CA ILE A 396 12.73 -16.96 10.44
C ILE A 396 13.87 -18.01 10.26
N SER A 397 14.84 -18.09 11.16
CA SER A 397 16.01 -18.95 11.01
C SER A 397 15.69 -20.46 11.13
N VAL A 398 14.68 -20.79 11.92
CA VAL A 398 14.26 -22.18 12.15
C VAL A 398 13.69 -22.86 10.91
N LEU A 399 13.09 -22.08 10.00
CA LEU A 399 12.45 -22.61 8.80
C LEU A 399 13.42 -23.04 7.68
N GLU A 400 14.68 -22.57 7.68
CA GLU A 400 15.64 -22.95 6.63
C GLU A 400 15.98 -24.45 6.66
N ASP A 401 16.04 -25.06 7.85
CA ASP A 401 16.28 -26.48 8.01
C ASP A 401 15.03 -27.35 7.68
N GLN A 402 13.82 -26.78 7.84
CA GLN A 402 12.56 -27.49 7.59
C GLN A 402 12.10 -27.43 6.11
N MET A 403 12.65 -26.52 5.32
CA MET A 403 12.16 -26.27 3.96
C MET A 403 12.45 -27.42 2.99
N ASP A 404 13.49 -28.21 3.23
CA ASP A 404 13.77 -29.41 2.46
C ASP A 404 12.69 -30.49 2.71
N ASP A 405 12.06 -30.49 3.88
CA ASP A 405 11.01 -31.44 4.26
C ASP A 405 9.71 -31.19 3.48
N PHE A 406 9.40 -29.92 3.09
CA PHE A 406 8.23 -29.58 2.26
C PHE A 406 8.41 -29.89 0.76
N GLY A 407 9.58 -30.34 0.32
CA GLY A 407 9.87 -30.68 -1.07
C GLY A 407 9.81 -29.48 -2.03
N LEU A 408 9.91 -28.26 -1.51
CA LEU A 408 9.92 -27.05 -2.29
C LEU A 408 11.34 -26.69 -2.72
N ARG A 409 11.48 -26.15 -3.94
CA ARG A 409 12.76 -25.60 -4.38
C ARG A 409 13.13 -24.37 -3.54
N SER A 410 14.39 -24.25 -3.17
CA SER A 410 14.93 -23.19 -2.31
C SER A 410 14.42 -21.75 -2.62
N PRO A 411 14.32 -21.30 -3.89
CA PRO A 411 13.76 -19.97 -4.18
C PRO A 411 12.27 -19.82 -3.85
N ILE A 412 11.46 -20.86 -4.10
CA ILE A 412 10.01 -20.85 -3.78
C ILE A 412 9.84 -20.81 -2.28
N ALA A 413 10.49 -21.71 -1.59
CA ALA A 413 10.47 -21.82 -0.15
C ALA A 413 10.87 -20.50 0.56
N ARG A 414 11.94 -19.83 0.07
CA ARG A 414 12.35 -18.52 0.60
C ARG A 414 11.24 -17.48 0.47
N ARG A 415 10.56 -17.41 -0.69
CA ARG A 415 9.48 -16.46 -0.92
C ARG A 415 8.23 -16.78 -0.13
N SER A 416 7.84 -18.05 -0.04
CA SER A 416 6.73 -18.46 0.83
C SER A 416 7.00 -18.08 2.28
N LYS A 417 8.24 -18.31 2.76
CA LYS A 417 8.66 -17.91 4.09
C LYS A 417 8.58 -16.39 4.31
N GLN A 418 9.05 -15.59 3.35
CA GLN A 418 8.96 -14.13 3.41
C GLN A 418 7.51 -13.64 3.49
N ARG A 419 6.56 -14.34 2.84
CA ARG A 419 5.14 -13.98 2.88
C ARG A 419 4.40 -14.48 4.11
N LEU A 420 4.69 -15.72 4.54
CA LEU A 420 3.96 -16.41 5.60
C LEU A 420 4.62 -16.28 6.97
N GLY A 421 5.94 -16.03 6.98
CA GLY A 421 6.73 -16.00 8.20
C GLY A 421 6.64 -17.34 8.95
N ASP A 422 6.34 -17.32 10.24
CA ASP A 422 6.18 -18.50 11.11
C ASP A 422 4.94 -19.35 10.78
N ARG A 423 3.93 -18.79 10.08
CA ARG A 423 2.79 -19.55 9.54
C ARG A 423 3.17 -20.47 8.37
N ALA A 424 4.40 -20.36 7.85
CA ALA A 424 4.83 -21.16 6.70
C ALA A 424 4.77 -22.65 6.97
N GLU A 425 5.06 -23.10 8.19
CA GLU A 425 4.99 -24.52 8.57
C GLU A 425 3.55 -25.04 8.48
N GLU A 426 2.59 -24.29 9.01
CA GLU A 426 1.17 -24.66 8.97
C GLU A 426 0.61 -24.68 7.54
N VAL A 427 0.88 -23.64 6.75
CA VAL A 427 0.29 -23.46 5.42
C VAL A 427 0.92 -24.39 4.40
N LEU A 428 2.23 -24.68 4.50
CA LEU A 428 2.96 -25.49 3.51
C LEU A 428 2.94 -26.99 3.81
N ASP A 429 2.54 -27.41 5.01
CA ASP A 429 2.38 -28.83 5.36
C ASP A 429 1.10 -29.39 4.74
N THR A 430 1.23 -29.99 3.56
CA THR A 430 0.12 -30.53 2.78
C THR A 430 0.26 -32.02 2.54
N ASP A 431 -0.86 -32.78 2.59
CA ASP A 431 -0.91 -34.22 2.32
C ASP A 431 -0.61 -34.61 0.86
N GLY A 432 -0.21 -33.68 0.00
CA GLY A 432 -0.03 -33.95 -1.42
C GLY A 432 0.88 -32.95 -2.14
N PRO A 433 0.95 -33.02 -3.48
CA PRO A 433 1.76 -32.09 -4.26
C PRO A 433 1.33 -30.64 -4.02
N ASN A 434 2.30 -29.77 -3.73
CA ASN A 434 2.12 -28.32 -3.59
C ASN A 434 2.79 -27.58 -4.79
N PRO A 435 2.17 -27.60 -5.99
CA PRO A 435 2.74 -26.95 -7.17
C PRO A 435 2.70 -25.43 -7.06
N THR A 436 3.61 -24.79 -7.78
CA THR A 436 3.57 -23.33 -7.97
C THR A 436 2.39 -22.96 -8.86
N VAL A 437 1.55 -22.06 -8.38
CA VAL A 437 0.41 -21.48 -9.12
C VAL A 437 0.83 -20.19 -9.83
N CYS A 438 1.59 -19.32 -9.17
CA CYS A 438 2.14 -18.11 -9.75
C CYS A 438 3.68 -18.19 -9.80
N GLU A 439 4.25 -18.33 -11.00
CA GLU A 439 5.69 -18.49 -11.17
C GLU A 439 6.47 -17.19 -10.95
N CYS A 440 5.91 -16.02 -11.31
CA CYS A 440 6.57 -14.72 -11.15
C CYS A 440 6.84 -14.40 -9.69
N GLU A 441 5.84 -14.59 -8.85
CA GLU A 441 5.88 -14.33 -7.42
C GLU A 441 6.18 -15.60 -6.60
N ALA A 442 6.39 -16.73 -7.28
CA ALA A 442 6.69 -18.03 -6.66
C ALA A 442 5.65 -18.43 -5.58
N VAL A 443 4.34 -18.23 -5.88
CA VAL A 443 3.24 -18.56 -4.96
C VAL A 443 2.78 -19.99 -5.20
N THR A 444 2.69 -20.76 -4.11
CA THR A 444 2.28 -22.15 -4.14
C THR A 444 0.74 -22.30 -4.10
N ARG A 445 0.28 -23.53 -4.41
CA ARG A 445 -1.12 -23.89 -4.30
C ARG A 445 -1.63 -23.77 -2.86
N ALA A 446 -0.85 -24.17 -1.89
CA ALA A 446 -1.22 -24.11 -0.49
C ALA A 446 -1.46 -22.67 -0.04
N GLU A 447 -0.60 -21.71 -0.44
CA GLU A 447 -0.80 -20.28 -0.16
C GLU A 447 -2.08 -19.73 -0.80
N ILE A 448 -2.42 -20.16 -2.03
CA ILE A 448 -3.69 -19.76 -2.67
C ILE A 448 -4.89 -20.34 -1.94
N GLN A 449 -4.81 -21.59 -1.49
CA GLN A 449 -5.89 -22.25 -0.76
C GLN A 449 -6.11 -21.66 0.64
N ASP A 450 -5.03 -21.31 1.35
CA ASP A 450 -5.07 -20.58 2.62
C ASP A 450 -5.73 -19.19 2.43
N ALA A 451 -5.37 -18.49 1.37
CA ALA A 451 -5.99 -17.20 1.06
C ALA A 451 -7.49 -17.34 0.73
N ILE A 452 -7.90 -18.35 -0.05
CA ILE A 452 -9.31 -18.62 -0.36
C ILE A 452 -10.10 -18.92 0.92
N ASP A 453 -9.51 -19.66 1.87
CA ASP A 453 -10.17 -19.98 3.14
C ASP A 453 -10.42 -18.71 3.98
N GLY A 454 -9.61 -17.66 3.79
CA GLY A 454 -9.76 -16.40 4.48
C GLY A 454 -10.60 -15.34 3.77
N VAL A 455 -10.65 -15.30 2.42
CA VAL A 455 -11.36 -14.24 1.67
C VAL A 455 -12.42 -14.81 0.71
N GLY A 456 -12.63 -16.11 0.69
CA GLY A 456 -13.59 -16.73 -0.21
C GLY A 456 -13.15 -16.68 -1.68
N ALA A 457 -14.12 -16.43 -2.56
CA ALA A 457 -13.89 -16.36 -4.01
C ALA A 457 -13.32 -15.00 -4.48
N ASP A 458 -12.97 -14.10 -3.56
CA ASP A 458 -12.44 -12.77 -3.89
C ASP A 458 -11.01 -12.86 -4.45
N PRO A 459 -10.81 -12.62 -5.75
CA PRO A 459 -9.51 -12.73 -6.38
C PRO A 459 -8.57 -11.57 -6.01
N ASN A 460 -9.09 -10.40 -5.65
CA ASN A 460 -8.30 -9.26 -5.19
C ASN A 460 -7.80 -9.52 -3.77
N GLY A 461 -8.63 -10.02 -2.88
CA GLY A 461 -8.23 -10.46 -1.54
C GLY A 461 -7.15 -11.57 -1.59
N ILE A 462 -7.29 -12.57 -2.49
CA ILE A 462 -6.26 -13.59 -2.73
C ILE A 462 -4.96 -12.94 -3.20
N ARG A 463 -5.02 -12.00 -4.16
CA ARG A 463 -3.87 -11.26 -4.68
C ARG A 463 -3.16 -10.45 -3.60
N LEU A 464 -3.90 -9.74 -2.77
CA LEU A 464 -3.37 -8.91 -1.70
C LEU A 464 -2.65 -9.75 -0.62
N ARG A 465 -3.18 -10.92 -0.29
CA ARG A 465 -2.58 -11.84 0.70
C ARG A 465 -1.36 -12.57 0.17
N THR A 466 -1.36 -12.97 -1.11
CA THR A 466 -0.34 -13.87 -1.67
C THR A 466 0.61 -13.21 -2.64
N ARG A 467 0.31 -12.00 -3.15
CA ARG A 467 0.94 -11.34 -4.30
C ARG A 467 0.76 -12.10 -5.63
N ALA A 468 -0.02 -13.17 -5.68
CA ALA A 468 -0.34 -13.84 -6.94
C ALA A 468 -0.95 -12.83 -7.92
N SER A 469 -0.54 -12.87 -9.18
CA SER A 469 -0.87 -11.92 -10.24
C SER A 469 -0.21 -10.53 -10.20
N MET A 470 0.60 -10.19 -9.19
CA MET A 470 1.28 -8.88 -9.11
C MET A 470 2.62 -8.82 -9.86
N GLY A 471 3.24 -9.97 -10.17
CA GLY A 471 4.55 -10.00 -10.82
C GLY A 471 4.51 -9.68 -12.32
N ASN A 472 5.62 -9.91 -13.00
CA ASN A 472 5.93 -9.46 -14.37
C ASN A 472 4.87 -9.77 -15.43
N CYS A 473 4.09 -10.85 -15.30
CA CYS A 473 3.04 -11.20 -16.26
C CYS A 473 1.67 -10.60 -15.93
N GLN A 474 1.53 -9.94 -14.78
CA GLN A 474 0.27 -9.31 -14.31
C GLN A 474 -0.93 -10.25 -14.44
N GLY A 475 -0.81 -11.46 -13.89
CA GLY A 475 -1.88 -12.46 -13.90
C GLY A 475 -2.03 -13.25 -15.22
N GLY A 476 -1.26 -12.91 -16.25
CA GLY A 476 -1.41 -13.54 -17.57
C GLY A 476 -1.27 -15.07 -17.61
N LEU A 477 -0.64 -15.68 -16.63
CA LEU A 477 -0.46 -17.13 -16.51
C LEU A 477 -1.25 -17.74 -15.34
N CYS A 478 -1.30 -17.05 -14.20
CA CYS A 478 -1.86 -17.62 -12.97
C CYS A 478 -3.36 -17.36 -12.78
N SER A 479 -3.98 -16.38 -13.45
CA SER A 479 -5.42 -16.07 -13.27
C SER A 479 -6.32 -17.28 -13.41
N HIS A 480 -6.16 -18.07 -14.49
CA HIS A 480 -6.93 -19.29 -14.71
C HIS A 480 -6.68 -20.36 -13.65
N ARG A 481 -5.45 -20.43 -13.11
CA ARG A 481 -5.11 -21.42 -12.07
C ARG A 481 -5.73 -21.01 -10.74
N ILE A 482 -5.72 -19.70 -10.40
CA ILE A 482 -6.41 -19.17 -9.21
C ILE A 482 -7.91 -19.47 -9.30
N SER A 483 -8.55 -19.17 -10.42
CA SER A 483 -9.95 -19.50 -10.67
C SER A 483 -10.22 -21.02 -10.55
N ALA A 484 -9.30 -21.86 -11.01
CA ALA A 484 -9.42 -23.31 -10.86
C ALA A 484 -9.27 -23.79 -9.41
N GLU A 485 -8.55 -23.07 -8.54
CA GLU A 485 -8.47 -23.37 -7.10
C GLU A 485 -9.70 -22.85 -6.33
N ILE A 486 -10.37 -21.79 -6.82
CA ILE A 486 -11.64 -21.30 -6.27
C ILE A 486 -12.76 -22.31 -6.51
N TYR A 487 -12.87 -22.86 -7.72
CA TYR A 487 -13.96 -23.73 -8.15
C TYR A 487 -14.31 -24.89 -7.20
N PRO A 488 -13.37 -25.64 -6.60
CA PRO A 488 -13.69 -26.75 -5.70
C PRO A 488 -14.31 -26.35 -4.36
N LYS A 489 -14.10 -25.11 -3.93
CA LYS A 489 -14.60 -24.57 -2.65
C LYS A 489 -15.85 -23.72 -2.82
N HIS A 490 -16.04 -23.20 -4.02
CA HIS A 490 -17.15 -22.36 -4.44
C HIS A 490 -17.79 -22.95 -5.69
N ASP A 491 -18.67 -22.23 -6.38
CA ASP A 491 -19.28 -22.75 -7.62
C ASP A 491 -18.60 -22.23 -8.90
N ALA A 492 -19.12 -22.67 -10.05
CA ALA A 492 -18.56 -22.30 -11.36
C ALA A 492 -18.83 -20.82 -11.71
N VAL A 493 -19.85 -20.21 -11.13
CA VAL A 493 -20.18 -18.79 -11.34
C VAL A 493 -19.16 -17.95 -10.61
N ASP A 494 -18.95 -18.21 -9.32
CA ASP A 494 -17.95 -17.50 -8.49
C ASP A 494 -16.56 -17.59 -9.10
N ALA A 495 -16.13 -18.79 -9.52
CA ALA A 495 -14.82 -18.97 -10.15
C ALA A 495 -14.65 -18.23 -11.48
N ARG A 496 -15.74 -18.08 -12.26
CA ARG A 496 -15.77 -17.32 -13.50
C ARG A 496 -15.69 -15.81 -13.22
N ASP A 497 -16.50 -15.34 -12.28
CA ASP A 497 -16.59 -13.93 -11.93
C ASP A 497 -15.26 -13.45 -11.31
N ALA A 498 -14.64 -14.26 -10.45
CA ALA A 498 -13.29 -14.03 -9.96
C ALA A 498 -12.23 -13.91 -11.07
N LEU A 499 -12.36 -14.72 -12.14
CA LEU A 499 -11.47 -14.60 -13.29
C LEU A 499 -11.67 -13.29 -14.05
N ASP A 500 -12.92 -12.85 -14.21
CA ASP A 500 -13.23 -11.58 -14.86
C ASP A 500 -12.64 -10.39 -14.07
N GLU A 501 -12.84 -10.35 -12.77
CA GLU A 501 -12.27 -9.32 -11.90
C GLU A 501 -10.74 -9.24 -12.00
N LEU A 502 -10.04 -10.38 -12.03
CA LEU A 502 -8.58 -10.42 -12.26
C LEU A 502 -8.19 -9.79 -13.61
N TYR A 503 -8.99 -10.00 -14.65
CA TYR A 503 -8.75 -9.38 -15.96
C TYR A 503 -9.05 -7.90 -15.95
N GLN A 504 -10.11 -7.45 -15.29
CA GLN A 504 -10.44 -6.03 -15.13
C GLN A 504 -9.32 -5.30 -14.38
N GLU A 505 -8.87 -5.85 -13.27
CA GLU A 505 -7.78 -5.27 -12.49
C GLU A 505 -6.47 -5.22 -13.29
N ARG A 506 -6.17 -6.26 -14.07
CA ARG A 506 -5.03 -6.24 -14.98
C ARG A 506 -5.15 -5.14 -16.03
N TRP A 507 -6.31 -5.02 -16.67
CA TRP A 507 -6.56 -4.03 -17.71
C TRP A 507 -6.44 -2.61 -17.17
N LYS A 508 -7.05 -2.34 -16.02
CA LYS A 508 -6.96 -1.07 -15.31
C LYS A 508 -5.51 -0.59 -15.15
N GLY A 509 -4.60 -1.46 -14.74
CA GLY A 509 -3.20 -1.10 -14.55
C GLY A 509 -2.39 -0.99 -15.87
N GLN A 510 -2.80 -1.68 -16.93
CA GLN A 510 -2.02 -1.77 -18.18
C GLN A 510 -2.35 -0.68 -19.21
N ARG A 511 -3.54 -0.12 -19.19
CA ARG A 511 -4.04 0.81 -20.24
C ARG A 511 -3.13 2.02 -20.46
N HIS A 512 -2.48 2.53 -19.41
CA HIS A 512 -1.58 3.68 -19.46
C HIS A 512 -0.12 3.32 -19.77
N THR A 513 0.22 2.04 -19.81
CA THR A 513 1.60 1.56 -20.03
C THR A 513 1.78 0.86 -21.38
N LEU A 514 0.68 0.53 -22.07
CA LEU A 514 0.72 -0.14 -23.36
C LEU A 514 0.42 0.84 -24.48
N TRP A 515 1.08 0.66 -25.63
CA TRP A 515 0.90 1.48 -26.82
C TRP A 515 1.06 0.67 -28.12
N GLY A 516 0.53 1.21 -29.21
CA GLY A 516 0.67 0.64 -30.53
C GLY A 516 0.19 -0.83 -30.61
N ARG A 517 1.00 -1.70 -31.19
CA ARG A 517 0.64 -3.13 -31.37
C ARG A 517 0.48 -3.89 -30.04
N GLN A 518 1.17 -3.49 -29.00
CA GLN A 518 1.04 -4.12 -27.67
C GLN A 518 -0.33 -3.84 -27.07
N LEU A 519 -0.81 -2.60 -27.16
CA LEU A 519 -2.15 -2.21 -26.72
C LEU A 519 -3.21 -2.97 -27.52
N SER A 520 -3.11 -2.97 -28.87
CA SER A 520 -4.04 -3.69 -29.74
C SER A 520 -4.10 -5.19 -29.41
N GLN A 521 -2.95 -5.81 -29.10
CA GLN A 521 -2.90 -7.23 -28.72
C GLN A 521 -3.51 -7.48 -27.34
N ALA A 522 -3.28 -6.61 -26.36
CA ALA A 522 -3.88 -6.72 -25.05
C ALA A 522 -5.40 -6.53 -25.11
N MET A 523 -5.89 -5.57 -25.88
CA MET A 523 -7.33 -5.37 -26.16
C MET A 523 -7.95 -6.59 -26.82
N LEU A 524 -7.30 -7.16 -27.84
CA LEU A 524 -7.80 -8.38 -28.51
C LEU A 524 -7.86 -9.54 -27.52
N ASN A 525 -6.84 -9.73 -26.68
CA ASN A 525 -6.85 -10.77 -25.66
C ASN A 525 -8.01 -10.57 -24.67
N HIS A 526 -8.21 -9.35 -24.20
CA HIS A 526 -9.32 -9.01 -23.30
C HIS A 526 -10.67 -9.34 -23.93
N LEU A 527 -10.88 -8.90 -25.19
CA LEU A 527 -12.11 -9.19 -25.95
C LEU A 527 -12.34 -10.69 -26.18
N LEU A 528 -11.28 -11.44 -26.51
CA LEU A 528 -11.36 -12.89 -26.68
C LEU A 528 -11.75 -13.59 -25.38
N HIS A 529 -11.21 -13.15 -24.25
CA HIS A 529 -11.58 -13.65 -22.94
C HIS A 529 -13.05 -13.37 -22.62
N ALA A 530 -13.48 -12.13 -22.69
CA ALA A 530 -14.87 -11.75 -22.47
C ALA A 530 -15.83 -12.57 -23.32
N THR A 531 -15.51 -12.75 -24.60
CA THR A 531 -16.35 -13.54 -25.55
C THR A 531 -16.35 -15.03 -25.21
N THR A 532 -15.20 -15.62 -24.83
CA THR A 532 -15.12 -17.07 -24.57
C THR A 532 -15.70 -17.47 -23.24
N MET A 533 -15.67 -16.59 -22.24
CA MET A 533 -16.20 -16.82 -20.91
C MET A 533 -17.66 -16.36 -20.76
N ASN A 534 -18.25 -15.85 -21.82
CA ASN A 534 -19.64 -15.33 -21.88
C ASN A 534 -19.86 -14.20 -20.82
N HIS A 535 -18.86 -13.38 -20.64
CA HIS A 535 -19.02 -12.11 -19.93
C HIS A 535 -19.67 -11.10 -20.87
N ASP A 536 -20.47 -10.20 -20.34
CA ASP A 536 -20.95 -9.04 -21.08
C ASP A 536 -19.74 -8.21 -21.47
N ALA A 537 -19.31 -8.40 -22.71
CA ALA A 537 -18.21 -7.66 -23.32
C ALA A 537 -18.66 -6.24 -23.68
N ASP A 538 -19.23 -5.50 -22.73
CA ASP A 538 -19.39 -4.07 -22.89
C ASP A 538 -18.03 -3.41 -22.54
N PRO A 539 -17.25 -2.99 -23.54
CA PRO A 539 -15.99 -2.29 -23.28
C PRO A 539 -16.22 -0.95 -22.59
N ALA A 540 -17.48 -0.53 -22.41
CA ALA A 540 -17.86 0.69 -21.71
C ALA A 540 -18.03 0.49 -20.19
N VAL A 541 -18.23 -0.73 -19.69
CA VAL A 541 -18.33 -0.97 -18.25
C VAL A 541 -16.92 -1.16 -17.67
N GLY A 542 -16.36 -0.07 -17.11
CA GLY A 542 -15.05 -0.09 -16.43
C GLY A 542 -13.81 -0.09 -17.34
N GLY A 543 -13.96 -0.16 -18.65
CA GLY A 543 -12.88 0.12 -19.60
C GLY A 543 -12.85 1.61 -19.95
N PRO A 544 -11.66 2.21 -20.19
CA PRO A 544 -11.62 3.55 -20.74
C PRO A 544 -12.46 3.58 -22.01
N SER A 545 -13.23 4.64 -22.21
CA SER A 545 -13.70 4.99 -23.54
C SER A 545 -12.45 5.01 -24.43
N VAL A 546 -12.25 3.95 -25.21
CA VAL A 546 -11.13 3.89 -26.15
C VAL A 546 -11.41 5.00 -27.15
N ASP A 547 -10.66 6.07 -27.04
CA ASP A 547 -10.67 7.11 -28.08
C ASP A 547 -10.06 6.47 -29.34
N TYR A 548 -10.92 5.93 -30.19
CA TYR A 548 -10.51 5.34 -31.46
C TYR A 548 -9.85 6.38 -32.37
N ASP A 549 -10.11 7.67 -32.17
CA ASP A 549 -9.49 8.77 -32.91
C ASP A 549 -8.00 8.93 -32.52
N ALA A 550 -7.61 8.49 -31.32
CA ALA A 550 -6.20 8.41 -30.93
C ALA A 550 -5.40 7.35 -31.74
N PHE A 551 -6.06 6.34 -32.30
CA PHE A 551 -5.43 5.38 -33.22
C PHE A 551 -5.11 5.98 -34.59
N ASP A 552 -5.89 6.97 -35.04
CA ASP A 552 -5.70 7.63 -36.35
C ASP A 552 -4.69 8.79 -36.27
N SER A 553 -4.27 9.19 -35.04
CA SER A 553 -3.32 10.31 -34.83
C SER A 553 -1.85 9.99 -35.16
N GLY A 554 -1.57 8.83 -35.77
CA GLY A 554 -0.25 8.51 -36.29
C GLY A 554 0.86 8.32 -35.24
N ARG A 555 0.53 8.01 -33.99
CA ARG A 555 1.51 7.64 -32.97
C ARG A 555 2.17 6.29 -33.32
N THR A 556 3.13 6.35 -34.26
CA THR A 556 3.90 5.18 -34.69
C THR A 556 5.26 5.08 -33.98
N GLU A 557 5.63 6.05 -33.15
CA GLU A 557 6.90 6.09 -32.42
C GLU A 557 6.70 6.56 -30.97
N PRO A 558 7.49 6.07 -30.01
CA PRO A 558 7.49 6.59 -28.64
C PRO A 558 7.85 8.08 -28.65
N ILE A 559 7.20 8.87 -27.79
CA ILE A 559 7.35 10.34 -27.64
C ILE A 559 8.79 10.74 -27.17
N ARG A 560 9.83 10.08 -27.60
CA ARG A 560 11.19 10.19 -27.05
C ARG A 560 12.20 11.01 -27.87
N GLU A 561 11.79 11.61 -29.00
CA GLU A 561 12.77 12.30 -29.85
C GLU A 561 12.81 13.84 -29.77
N GLU A 562 11.99 14.53 -28.95
CA GLU A 562 11.95 16.01 -28.97
C GLU A 562 12.23 16.73 -27.63
N SER A 563 12.83 16.12 -26.62
CA SER A 563 13.21 16.86 -25.39
C SER A 563 14.70 17.22 -25.28
N HIS A 564 15.42 17.37 -26.39
CA HIS A 564 16.76 17.96 -26.39
C HIS A 564 16.72 19.40 -26.91
N GLY A 565 16.26 20.33 -26.06
CA GLY A 565 16.34 21.74 -26.39
C GLY A 565 15.62 22.64 -25.38
N HIS A 566 16.18 22.76 -24.20
CA HIS A 566 16.48 24.04 -23.51
C HIS A 566 17.09 23.76 -22.14
#